data_ccd016edec77596ca6fd0fb36539ea39
#
_entry.id   ccd016edec77596ca6fd0fb36539ea39
#
_cell.length_a   1.000
_cell.length_b   1.000
_cell.length_c   1.000
_cell.angle_alpha   90.00
_cell.angle_beta   90.00
_cell.angle_gamma   90.00
#
_symmetry.space_group_name_H-M   'P 1'
#
loop_
_entity.id
_entity.type
_entity.pdbx_description
1 polymer ?
#
loop_
_entity_poly.entity_id
_entity_poly.type
_entity_poly.pdbx_seq_one_letter_code
_entity_poly.pdbx_strand_id
1 'polypeptide(L)'
;MTIRAELSAGLLLPQAQTSPKYLYDVLGSKLFEAICELPEYYPTRTEAAIFETHLDAIARSVGRGCTLIDLGAGNCEKAARLFPAIRPAQYVAIDIS
;
A
#
# COMPACT_ATOMS: atom_id res chain seq x y z
N MET A 1 1.81 -25.29 -9.66
CA MET A 1 0.60 -25.64 -8.85
C MET A 1 -0.54 -24.74 -9.26
N THR A 2 -1.73 -25.29 -9.43
CA THR A 2 -2.91 -24.49 -9.74
C THR A 2 -3.41 -23.74 -8.50
N ILE A 3 -4.13 -22.64 -8.71
CA ILE A 3 -4.78 -21.88 -7.62
C ILE A 3 -5.66 -22.79 -6.77
N ARG A 4 -6.47 -23.65 -7.44
CA ARG A 4 -7.34 -24.60 -6.74
C ARG A 4 -6.56 -25.55 -5.83
N ALA A 5 -5.47 -26.10 -6.32
CA ALA A 5 -4.64 -27.01 -5.56
C ALA A 5 -3.98 -26.31 -4.36
N GLU A 6 -3.48 -25.12 -4.56
CA GLU A 6 -2.88 -24.31 -3.48
C GLU A 6 -3.89 -23.96 -2.39
N LEU A 7 -5.07 -23.47 -2.78
CA LEU A 7 -6.13 -23.15 -1.84
C LEU A 7 -6.62 -24.39 -1.09
N SER A 8 -6.81 -25.50 -1.79
CA SER A 8 -7.23 -26.77 -1.15
C SER A 8 -6.20 -27.23 -0.12
N ALA A 9 -4.92 -27.19 -0.47
CA ALA A 9 -3.86 -27.58 0.45
C ALA A 9 -3.84 -26.72 1.72
N GLY A 10 -3.97 -25.42 1.58
CA GLY A 10 -3.99 -24.50 2.72
C GLY A 10 -5.22 -24.64 3.61
N LEU A 11 -6.40 -24.75 3.00
CA LEU A 11 -7.66 -24.82 3.73
C LEU A 11 -7.85 -26.16 4.44
N LEU A 12 -7.19 -27.23 3.99
CA LEU A 12 -7.28 -28.56 4.60
C LEU A 12 -6.25 -28.78 5.72
N LEU A 13 -5.38 -27.81 6.00
CA LEU A 13 -4.48 -27.87 7.14
C LEU A 13 -5.25 -27.88 8.46
N PRO A 14 -4.69 -28.47 9.55
CA PRO A 14 -5.34 -28.42 10.87
C PRO A 14 -5.67 -26.99 11.30
N GLN A 15 -4.80 -26.04 10.99
CA GLN A 15 -5.09 -24.60 11.09
C GLN A 15 -5.22 -24.07 9.66
N ALA A 16 -6.44 -23.92 9.20
CA ALA A 16 -6.75 -23.50 7.86
C ALA A 16 -6.13 -22.12 7.55
N GLN A 17 -5.50 -21.99 6.40
CA GLN A 17 -4.87 -20.74 5.97
C GLN A 17 -4.97 -20.56 4.47
N THR A 18 -4.86 -19.31 4.05
CA THR A 18 -4.78 -18.95 2.64
C THR A 18 -3.77 -17.82 2.46
N SER A 19 -3.14 -17.77 1.29
CA SER A 19 -2.19 -16.70 0.97
C SER A 19 -2.91 -15.36 0.81
N PRO A 20 -2.40 -14.26 1.42
CA PRO A 20 -2.97 -12.93 1.24
C PRO A 20 -3.02 -12.45 -0.21
N LYS A 21 -2.19 -13.02 -1.10
CA LYS A 21 -2.16 -12.62 -2.51
C LYS A 21 -3.51 -12.73 -3.22
N TYR A 22 -4.39 -13.61 -2.73
CA TYR A 22 -5.73 -13.80 -3.31
C TYR A 22 -6.70 -12.68 -2.94
N LEU A 23 -6.32 -11.80 -2.01
CA LEU A 23 -7.13 -10.66 -1.61
C LEU A 23 -6.90 -9.41 -2.50
N TYR A 24 -5.96 -9.48 -3.43
CA TYR A 24 -5.53 -8.35 -4.26
C TYR A 24 -6.06 -8.40 -5.69
N ASP A 25 -7.13 -9.13 -5.96
CA ASP A 25 -7.84 -9.04 -7.23
C ASP A 25 -8.61 -7.72 -7.33
N VAL A 26 -9.32 -7.49 -8.45
CA VAL A 26 -10.03 -6.22 -8.68
C VAL A 26 -11.03 -5.93 -7.57
N LEU A 27 -11.84 -6.92 -7.19
CA LEU A 27 -12.85 -6.75 -6.14
C LEU A 27 -12.18 -6.54 -4.77
N GLY A 28 -11.20 -7.37 -4.43
CA GLY A 28 -10.49 -7.28 -3.14
C GLY A 28 -9.80 -5.94 -2.96
N SER A 29 -9.17 -5.40 -4.02
CA SER A 29 -8.53 -4.09 -3.98
C SER A 29 -9.55 -2.97 -3.72
N LYS A 30 -10.72 -3.02 -4.34
CA LYS A 30 -11.80 -2.05 -4.10
C LYS A 30 -12.38 -2.16 -2.70
N LEU A 31 -12.55 -3.38 -2.20
CA LEU A 31 -12.99 -3.62 -0.82
C LEU A 31 -11.97 -3.07 0.18
N PHE A 32 -10.69 -3.23 -0.07
CA PHE A 32 -9.66 -2.68 0.80
C PHE A 32 -9.68 -1.15 0.81
N GLU A 33 -9.87 -0.50 -0.34
CA GLU A 33 -10.04 0.96 -0.38
C GLU A 33 -11.22 1.40 0.49
N ALA A 34 -12.34 0.67 0.44
CA ALA A 34 -13.50 0.96 1.29
C ALA A 34 -13.18 0.74 2.77
N ILE A 35 -12.45 -0.32 3.12
CA ILE A 35 -12.01 -0.60 4.49
C ILE A 35 -11.17 0.55 5.04
N CYS A 36 -10.29 1.13 4.22
CA CYS A 36 -9.46 2.26 4.63
C CYS A 36 -10.25 3.49 5.07
N GLU A 37 -11.51 3.60 4.67
CA GLU A 37 -12.41 4.70 5.07
C GLU A 37 -13.15 4.43 6.38
N LEU A 38 -13.08 3.21 6.90
CA LEU A 38 -13.78 2.86 8.15
C LEU A 38 -13.09 3.51 9.36
N PRO A 39 -13.89 4.01 10.34
CA PRO A 39 -13.31 4.56 11.57
C PRO A 39 -12.43 3.58 12.34
N GLU A 40 -12.76 2.30 12.29
CA GLU A 40 -12.01 1.23 12.97
C GLU A 40 -10.65 0.96 12.33
N TYR A 41 -10.51 1.25 11.04
CA TYR A 41 -9.25 1.03 10.33
C TYR A 41 -8.34 2.26 10.47
N TYR A 42 -7.63 2.33 11.59
CA TYR A 42 -6.78 3.47 11.91
C TYR A 42 -5.48 3.60 11.10
N PRO A 43 -4.88 2.53 10.53
CA PRO A 43 -3.52 2.63 9.95
C PRO A 43 -3.40 3.69 8.85
N THR A 44 -4.37 3.80 7.96
CA THR A 44 -4.34 4.76 6.84
C THR A 44 -4.28 6.20 7.36
N ARG A 45 -5.16 6.58 8.28
CA ARG A 45 -5.17 7.95 8.80
C ARG A 45 -4.01 8.24 9.75
N THR A 46 -3.53 7.23 10.48
CA THR A 46 -2.36 7.37 11.34
C THR A 46 -1.11 7.59 10.51
N GLU A 47 -0.92 6.82 9.44
CA GLU A 47 0.19 7.03 8.52
C GLU A 47 0.14 8.43 7.89
N ALA A 48 -1.05 8.86 7.45
CA ALA A 48 -1.23 10.20 6.91
C ALA A 48 -0.83 11.28 7.91
N ALA A 49 -1.20 11.13 9.18
CA ALA A 49 -0.83 12.06 10.24
C ALA A 49 0.68 12.09 10.51
N ILE A 50 1.35 10.94 10.45
CA ILE A 50 2.80 10.83 10.57
C ILE A 50 3.49 11.57 9.43
N PHE A 51 3.06 11.35 8.19
CA PHE A 51 3.61 12.05 7.03
C PHE A 51 3.41 13.57 7.14
N GLU A 52 2.23 14.01 7.54
CA GLU A 52 1.95 15.43 7.71
C GLU A 52 2.83 16.06 8.78
N THR A 53 2.94 15.42 9.94
CA THR A 53 3.71 15.91 11.08
C THR A 53 5.22 15.99 10.75
N HIS A 54 5.74 15.02 10.02
CA HIS A 54 7.18 14.88 9.77
C HIS A 54 7.60 15.22 8.33
N LEU A 55 6.70 15.85 7.56
CA LEU A 55 6.93 16.12 6.14
C LEU A 55 8.24 16.88 5.90
N ASP A 56 8.51 17.93 6.68
CA ASP A 56 9.72 18.73 6.51
C ASP A 56 10.99 17.92 6.81
N ALA A 57 10.97 17.09 7.84
CA ALA A 57 12.11 16.24 8.17
C ALA A 57 12.36 15.17 7.09
N ILE A 58 11.30 14.56 6.57
CA ILE A 58 11.37 13.62 5.47
C ILE A 58 11.94 14.29 4.23
N ALA A 59 11.42 15.47 3.88
CA ALA A 59 11.88 16.21 2.71
C ALA A 59 13.35 16.60 2.80
N ARG A 60 13.81 17.01 3.98
CA ARG A 60 15.23 17.32 4.20
C ARG A 60 16.13 16.09 4.04
N SER A 61 15.66 14.94 4.49
CA SER A 61 16.43 13.68 4.39
C SER A 61 16.51 13.16 2.96
N VAL A 62 15.42 13.27 2.20
CA VAL A 62 15.32 12.77 0.82
C VAL A 62 15.93 13.75 -0.17
N GLY A 63 15.72 15.04 0.04
CA GLY A 63 16.10 16.08 -0.90
C GLY A 63 15.11 16.22 -2.06
N ARG A 64 15.35 17.21 -2.91
CA ARG A 64 14.54 17.48 -4.10
C ARG A 64 15.13 16.82 -5.35
N GLY A 65 14.26 16.50 -6.31
CA GLY A 65 14.69 16.03 -7.62
C GLY A 65 15.08 14.54 -7.65
N CYS A 66 14.72 13.77 -6.62
CA CYS A 66 14.98 12.32 -6.58
C CYS A 66 14.09 11.55 -7.56
N THR A 67 14.46 10.30 -7.79
CA THR A 67 13.52 9.30 -8.36
C THR A 67 12.84 8.62 -7.17
N LEU A 68 11.53 8.78 -7.06
CA LEU A 68 10.74 8.17 -6.00
C LEU A 68 10.16 6.86 -6.50
N ILE A 69 10.56 5.77 -5.87
CA ILE A 69 10.03 4.43 -6.17
C ILE A 69 9.13 4.02 -5.02
N ASP A 70 7.85 3.78 -5.32
CA ASP A 70 6.83 3.47 -4.33
C ASP A 70 6.42 2.00 -4.47
N LEU A 71 6.89 1.17 -3.53
CA LEU A 71 6.61 -0.25 -3.51
C LEU A 71 5.28 -0.50 -2.79
N GLY A 72 4.33 -1.12 -3.48
CA GLY A 72 2.97 -1.28 -2.96
C GLY A 72 2.19 0.03 -3.00
N ALA A 73 2.27 0.75 -4.11
CA ALA A 73 1.78 2.12 -4.23
C ALA A 73 0.25 2.26 -4.08
N GLY A 74 -0.52 1.20 -4.36
CA GLY A 74 -1.98 1.27 -4.36
C GLY A 74 -2.49 2.33 -5.32
N ASN A 75 -3.31 3.26 -4.82
CA ASN A 75 -3.85 4.38 -5.61
C ASN A 75 -2.91 5.60 -5.67
N CYS A 76 -1.70 5.48 -5.17
CA CYS A 76 -0.65 6.52 -5.18
C CYS A 76 -0.93 7.76 -4.31
N GLU A 77 -1.99 7.80 -3.52
CA GLU A 77 -2.32 8.96 -2.67
C GLU A 77 -1.24 9.28 -1.65
N LYS A 78 -0.65 8.26 -1.06
CA LYS A 78 0.40 8.40 -0.05
C LYS A 78 1.63 9.12 -0.62
N ALA A 79 2.13 8.67 -1.76
CA ALA A 79 3.28 9.28 -2.41
C ALA A 79 2.97 10.70 -2.90
N ALA A 80 1.77 10.94 -3.41
CA ALA A 80 1.35 12.25 -3.90
C ALA A 80 1.43 13.34 -2.81
N ARG A 81 1.24 13.00 -1.55
CA ARG A 81 1.38 13.93 -0.42
C ARG A 81 2.81 14.45 -0.25
N LEU A 82 3.81 13.69 -0.68
CA LEU A 82 5.22 14.06 -0.59
C LEU A 82 5.66 14.97 -1.75
N PHE A 83 4.95 14.96 -2.87
CA PHE A 83 5.38 15.62 -4.10
C PHE A 83 5.68 17.13 -3.93
N PRO A 84 4.84 17.92 -3.27
CA PRO A 84 5.14 19.34 -3.12
C PRO A 84 6.44 19.62 -2.36
N ALA A 85 6.81 18.74 -1.42
CA ALA A 85 7.99 18.92 -0.57
C ALA A 85 9.27 18.39 -1.20
N ILE A 86 9.22 17.24 -1.88
CA ILE A 86 10.41 16.60 -2.46
C ILE A 86 10.57 16.83 -3.96
N ARG A 87 9.51 17.25 -4.65
CA ARG A 87 9.51 17.53 -6.10
C ARG A 87 10.31 16.48 -6.87
N PRO A 88 9.87 15.20 -6.91
CA PRO A 88 10.63 14.16 -7.56
C PRO A 88 10.75 14.42 -9.06
N ALA A 89 11.92 14.09 -9.62
CA ALA A 89 12.13 14.16 -11.07
C ALA A 89 11.35 13.05 -11.78
N GLN A 90 11.16 11.92 -11.09
CA GLN A 90 10.43 10.77 -11.62
C GLN A 90 9.73 10.05 -10.47
N TYR A 91 8.52 9.59 -10.71
CA TYR A 91 7.78 8.74 -9.80
C TYR A 91 7.49 7.39 -10.45
N VAL A 92 7.85 6.32 -9.76
CA VAL A 92 7.63 4.94 -10.22
C VAL A 92 6.75 4.22 -9.21
N ALA A 93 5.51 3.94 -9.59
CA ALA A 93 4.57 3.19 -8.77
C ALA A 93 4.66 1.70 -9.12
N ILE A 94 4.83 0.86 -8.10
CA ILE A 94 4.87 -0.59 -8.26
C ILE A 94 3.82 -1.19 -7.35
N ASP A 95 2.86 -1.92 -7.92
CA ASP A 95 1.82 -2.62 -7.19
C ASP A 95 1.32 -3.81 -8.00
N ILE A 96 0.84 -4.84 -7.31
CA ILE A 96 0.30 -6.04 -7.95
C ILE A 96 -1.21 -5.92 -8.22
N SER A 97 -1.86 -4.94 -7.64
CA SER A 97 -3.30 -4.71 -7.78
C SER A 97 -3.65 -3.70 -8.87
#